data_7c8e3ef4eb2f85523c6e36bc6412e41a
#
_entry.id   7c8e3ef4eb2f85523c6e36bc6412e41a
#
_cell.length_a   1.000
_cell.length_b   1.000
_cell.length_c   1.000
_cell.angle_alpha   90.00
_cell.angle_beta   90.00
_cell.angle_gamma   90.00
#
_symmetry.space_group_name_H-M   'P 1'
#
loop_
_entity.id
_entity.type
_entity.pdbx_description
1 polymer ?
#
loop_
_entity_poly.entity_id
_entity_poly.type
_entity_poly.pdbx_seq_one_letter_code
_entity_poly.pdbx_strand_id
1 'polypeptide(L)'
;MQRLPHSVRRLRLSALVRRPLPRNRSLGTSPAAEFSTAPRPEPESLFTHTTYRWLANERHELKARYSPFNVDAVERIACHAVSARQCVSWQKLGEGAFNKAFLLHFDNNARAVFRIPCPIFGDASKAIASEVATMTYLRERWAHNESLAKPPRVLAWDSHYDNPAETPYMILDFVDGVTLNSRWGEIQGQDALDAMESIAYLETTLMRGDHEFSQLGSLYFAEDVSEELRSRPLYLEQDKLDPAAQELAARYRIGPIADREWWRGVLCPSGYRPRSIAAEFQLRALDSKVVDFSDPFVRSTPADIPQLRRLLGICIRIAPFLAPREASLVRPVLNHPDLTLDNVMVAAEGSPSAVSFIDWQGAFIAPYFYHSSFPPALEYPDGIIAPLPGDGTPPPFPDGFDEMPSDIQHYYRVRHRFAMRHRSYLYKMALLWDSLRFDAWNLPHYNALLNLVGCIVRCIGYGPVDLQEALVSLQRQWSTFAPEDCPCPIGFTEEECAAYEAEERVQAEYIDNVRWLSIQLACRRDGMVIGKYFDEVYAEMLKQKEQWDEVALKGPFPFREGGYSSFLG
;
A
#
# COMPACT_ATOMS: atom_id res chain seq x y z
N MET A 1 5.16 7.98 -35.63
CA MET A 1 6.35 8.87 -35.55
C MET A 1 5.91 10.15 -34.86
N GLN A 2 5.87 10.19 -33.54
CA GLN A 2 5.67 11.41 -32.76
C GLN A 2 6.79 11.48 -31.73
N ARG A 3 7.39 12.64 -31.63
CA ARG A 3 8.65 12.91 -30.93
C ARG A 3 8.47 12.84 -29.43
N LEU A 4 9.30 12.06 -28.75
CA LEU A 4 9.51 12.12 -27.31
C LEU A 4 10.09 13.49 -26.91
N PRO A 5 9.70 14.08 -25.78
CA PRO A 5 10.31 15.31 -25.32
C PRO A 5 11.73 15.05 -24.79
N HIS A 6 12.68 15.73 -25.38
CA HIS A 6 14.06 15.80 -24.95
C HIS A 6 14.18 16.64 -23.68
N SER A 7 14.43 16.01 -22.53
CA SER A 7 15.12 16.67 -21.41
C SER A 7 15.96 15.72 -20.59
N VAL A 8 16.87 15.02 -21.25
CA VAL A 8 18.07 14.51 -20.57
C VAL A 8 19.19 15.51 -20.87
N ARG A 9 19.22 16.62 -20.15
CA ARG A 9 20.41 17.47 -20.10
C ARG A 9 21.48 16.71 -19.34
N ARG A 10 22.54 16.35 -20.08
CA ARG A 10 23.82 15.88 -19.56
C ARG A 10 24.32 16.84 -18.49
N LEU A 11 24.04 16.57 -17.23
CA LEU A 11 24.84 17.11 -16.13
C LEU A 11 26.22 16.46 -16.23
N ARG A 12 27.24 17.28 -16.33
CA ARG A 12 28.64 16.86 -16.36
C ARG A 12 28.94 16.01 -15.13
N LEU A 13 29.07 14.71 -15.33
CA LEU A 13 29.73 13.79 -14.44
C LEU A 13 31.22 14.12 -14.39
N SER A 14 31.60 15.11 -13.62
CA SER A 14 32.99 15.39 -13.33
C SER A 14 33.20 15.30 -11.83
N ALA A 15 33.97 14.28 -11.46
CA ALA A 15 34.86 14.21 -10.31
C ALA A 15 34.34 13.64 -8.95
N LEU A 16 33.17 12.98 -8.83
CA LEU A 16 32.80 12.36 -7.54
C LEU A 16 32.49 10.86 -7.60
N VAL A 17 32.76 10.17 -8.71
CA VAL A 17 32.60 8.71 -8.80
C VAL A 17 33.97 8.05 -8.61
N ARG A 18 34.47 8.01 -7.38
CA ARG A 18 35.56 7.11 -6.97
C ARG A 18 35.43 6.72 -5.49
N ARG A 19 34.38 6.01 -5.13
CA ARG A 19 34.41 5.00 -4.05
C ARG A 19 33.39 3.93 -4.39
N PRO A 20 33.72 2.65 -4.27
CA PRO A 20 32.74 1.60 -4.47
C PRO A 20 31.66 1.78 -3.42
N LEU A 21 30.40 1.89 -3.87
CA LEU A 21 29.22 1.77 -3.01
C LEU A 21 29.35 0.48 -2.20
N PRO A 22 29.00 0.47 -0.91
CA PRO A 22 28.85 -0.79 -0.19
C PRO A 22 27.89 -1.64 -1.00
N ARG A 23 28.31 -2.89 -1.29
CA ARG A 23 27.56 -3.86 -2.08
C ARG A 23 26.10 -3.78 -1.67
N ASN A 24 25.22 -3.52 -2.64
CA ASN A 24 23.78 -3.56 -2.51
C ASN A 24 23.37 -4.84 -1.75
N ARG A 25 23.19 -4.69 -0.46
CA ARG A 25 22.47 -5.67 0.33
C ARG A 25 21.02 -5.28 0.18
N SER A 26 20.25 -6.13 -0.49
CA SER A 26 18.80 -6.09 -0.54
C SER A 26 18.25 -5.55 0.78
N LEU A 27 17.39 -4.54 0.72
CA LEU A 27 16.61 -4.12 1.86
C LEU A 27 15.86 -5.34 2.40
N GLY A 28 16.40 -5.90 3.48
CA GLY A 28 15.71 -6.76 4.42
C GLY A 28 15.35 -8.18 4.00
N THR A 29 16.33 -9.05 3.89
CA THR A 29 16.11 -10.37 4.46
C THR A 29 16.60 -10.30 5.91
N SER A 30 15.68 -10.32 6.87
CA SER A 30 16.02 -10.77 8.21
C SER A 30 16.73 -12.13 8.03
N PRO A 31 17.94 -12.33 8.56
CA PRO A 31 18.56 -13.65 8.51
C PRO A 31 17.56 -14.62 9.13
N ALA A 32 17.44 -15.83 8.55
CA ALA A 32 16.71 -16.91 9.16
C ALA A 32 17.18 -16.99 10.64
N ALA A 33 16.28 -16.60 11.54
CA ALA A 33 16.63 -16.49 12.94
C ALA A 33 16.89 -17.91 13.45
N GLU A 34 18.13 -18.20 13.85
CA GLU A 34 18.41 -19.35 14.68
C GLU A 34 17.44 -19.33 15.87
N PHE A 35 16.75 -20.43 16.10
CA PHE A 35 15.79 -20.58 17.18
C PHE A 35 16.47 -20.31 18.52
N SER A 36 16.39 -19.06 18.97
CA SER A 36 16.85 -18.69 20.28
C SER A 36 15.77 -19.09 21.28
N THR A 37 16.10 -19.98 22.21
CA THR A 37 15.32 -20.27 23.41
C THR A 37 15.51 -19.15 24.45
N ALA A 38 15.50 -17.89 24.00
CA ALA A 38 15.65 -16.75 24.88
C ALA A 38 14.41 -16.63 25.79
N PRO A 39 14.60 -16.34 27.08
CA PRO A 39 13.49 -16.07 28.00
C PRO A 39 12.66 -14.89 27.47
N ARG A 40 11.45 -14.75 28.03
CA ARG A 40 10.56 -13.62 27.73
C ARG A 40 11.34 -12.30 27.71
N PRO A 41 11.27 -11.51 26.62
CA PRO A 41 11.93 -10.21 26.58
C PRO A 41 11.36 -9.25 27.62
N GLU A 42 12.18 -8.29 28.05
CA GLU A 42 11.68 -7.19 28.88
C GLU A 42 10.52 -6.46 28.18
N PRO A 43 9.41 -6.17 28.88
CA PRO A 43 8.21 -5.59 28.27
C PRO A 43 8.49 -4.34 27.43
N GLU A 44 9.38 -3.45 27.89
CA GLU A 44 9.73 -2.22 27.18
C GLU A 44 10.31 -2.50 25.77
N SER A 45 11.07 -3.59 25.62
CA SER A 45 11.63 -3.98 24.33
C SER A 45 10.57 -4.47 23.33
N LEU A 46 9.42 -4.93 23.83
CA LEU A 46 8.26 -5.30 23.01
C LEU A 46 7.46 -4.05 22.58
N PHE A 47 7.41 -3.04 23.43
CA PHE A 47 6.60 -1.84 23.18
C PHE A 47 7.29 -0.84 22.27
N THR A 48 8.62 -0.72 22.40
CA THR A 48 9.43 0.22 21.65
C THR A 48 9.69 -0.29 20.22
N HIS A 49 9.76 0.62 19.27
CA HIS A 49 10.20 0.29 17.91
C HIS A 49 11.73 0.22 17.88
N THR A 50 12.29 -0.91 17.42
CA THR A 50 13.73 -1.20 17.48
C THR A 50 14.38 -1.53 16.14
N THR A 51 13.58 -1.89 15.14
CA THR A 51 14.10 -2.32 13.83
C THR A 51 14.61 -1.16 13.00
N TYR A 52 13.95 0.00 13.10
CA TYR A 52 14.26 1.18 12.32
C TYR A 52 14.51 2.39 13.20
N ARG A 53 15.27 3.34 12.67
CA ARG A 53 15.51 4.67 13.22
C ARG A 53 15.27 5.73 12.15
N TRP A 54 15.10 7.00 12.53
CA TRP A 54 14.78 8.08 11.62
C TRP A 54 15.84 9.17 11.62
N LEU A 55 16.26 9.62 10.43
CA LEU A 55 17.27 10.69 10.27
C LEU A 55 16.78 12.06 10.75
N ALA A 56 15.45 12.24 10.84
CA ALA A 56 14.83 13.44 11.39
C ALA A 56 13.56 13.06 12.16
N ASN A 57 13.16 13.91 13.12
CA ASN A 57 11.97 13.72 13.95
C ASN A 57 11.92 12.35 14.68
N GLU A 58 13.05 11.70 14.91
CA GLU A 58 13.15 10.34 15.46
C GLU A 58 12.32 10.16 16.73
N ARG A 59 12.40 11.13 17.66
CA ARG A 59 11.64 11.07 18.91
C ARG A 59 10.13 11.02 18.68
N HIS A 60 9.65 11.77 17.70
CA HIS A 60 8.24 11.79 17.31
C HIS A 60 7.82 10.46 16.67
N GLU A 61 8.61 9.96 15.71
CA GLU A 61 8.37 8.71 15.01
C GLU A 61 8.35 7.49 15.95
N LEU A 62 9.28 7.44 16.90
CA LEU A 62 9.33 6.40 17.93
C LEU A 62 8.12 6.46 18.86
N LYS A 63 7.72 7.68 19.30
CA LYS A 63 6.53 7.87 20.12
C LYS A 63 5.24 7.46 19.40
N ALA A 64 5.12 7.79 18.11
CA ALA A 64 3.96 7.44 17.30
C ALA A 64 3.84 5.93 17.04
N ARG A 65 4.90 5.15 17.29
CA ARG A 65 4.95 3.68 17.16
C ARG A 65 5.11 2.95 18.48
N TYR A 66 5.12 3.68 19.61
CA TYR A 66 5.13 3.08 20.94
C TYR A 66 3.77 2.46 21.23
N SER A 67 3.75 1.15 21.45
CA SER A 67 2.51 0.36 21.55
C SER A 67 2.56 -0.52 22.81
N PRO A 68 2.20 0.00 23.98
CA PRO A 68 2.16 -0.77 25.23
C PRO A 68 0.96 -1.71 25.21
N PHE A 69 1.11 -2.86 25.88
CA PHE A 69 0.05 -3.86 26.07
C PHE A 69 0.32 -4.71 27.32
N ASN A 70 -0.71 -5.40 27.79
CA ASN A 70 -0.58 -6.31 28.93
C ASN A 70 -0.04 -7.67 28.48
N VAL A 71 1.25 -7.88 28.65
CA VAL A 71 1.97 -9.09 28.18
C VAL A 71 1.43 -10.36 28.81
N ASP A 72 1.15 -10.35 30.15
CA ASP A 72 0.62 -11.52 30.86
C ASP A 72 -0.78 -11.91 30.38
N ALA A 73 -1.61 -10.92 30.04
CA ALA A 73 -2.91 -11.16 29.46
C ALA A 73 -2.81 -11.76 28.06
N VAL A 74 -1.93 -11.22 27.22
CA VAL A 74 -1.68 -11.76 25.88
C VAL A 74 -1.22 -13.21 25.94
N GLU A 75 -0.30 -13.55 26.83
CA GLU A 75 0.15 -14.94 27.01
C GLU A 75 -1.02 -15.87 27.41
N ARG A 76 -1.87 -15.47 28.35
CA ARG A 76 -3.05 -16.27 28.75
C ARG A 76 -4.02 -16.47 27.60
N ILE A 77 -4.33 -15.40 26.86
CA ILE A 77 -5.23 -15.45 25.70
C ILE A 77 -4.65 -16.37 24.62
N ALA A 78 -3.37 -16.22 24.30
CA ALA A 78 -2.70 -17.02 23.29
C ALA A 78 -2.62 -18.49 23.68
N CYS A 79 -2.27 -18.81 24.96
CA CYS A 79 -2.26 -20.18 25.48
C CYS A 79 -3.66 -20.83 25.36
N HIS A 80 -4.71 -20.10 25.70
CA HIS A 80 -6.08 -20.60 25.54
C HIS A 80 -6.41 -20.87 24.07
N ALA A 81 -6.04 -19.96 23.17
CA ALA A 81 -6.32 -20.05 21.72
C ALA A 81 -5.67 -21.29 21.07
N VAL A 82 -4.47 -21.70 21.54
CA VAL A 82 -3.74 -22.87 20.99
C VAL A 82 -3.78 -24.09 21.91
N SER A 83 -4.60 -24.07 22.95
CA SER A 83 -4.72 -25.16 23.95
C SER A 83 -3.39 -25.53 24.60
N ALA A 84 -2.51 -24.55 24.87
CA ALA A 84 -1.26 -24.69 25.56
C ALA A 84 -1.39 -24.32 27.05
N ARG A 85 -0.42 -24.74 27.87
CA ARG A 85 -0.35 -24.39 29.29
C ARG A 85 0.50 -23.15 29.52
N GLN A 86 1.54 -22.96 28.69
CA GLN A 86 2.53 -21.90 28.85
C GLN A 86 3.05 -21.41 27.50
N CYS A 87 3.23 -20.10 27.39
CA CYS A 87 4.05 -19.47 26.37
C CYS A 87 5.53 -19.59 26.78
N VAL A 88 6.34 -20.26 25.97
CA VAL A 88 7.74 -20.58 26.28
C VAL A 88 8.67 -19.45 25.87
N SER A 89 8.42 -18.85 24.70
CA SER A 89 9.27 -17.75 24.21
C SER A 89 8.53 -16.82 23.26
N TRP A 90 9.06 -15.60 23.16
CA TRP A 90 8.65 -14.57 22.24
C TRP A 90 9.78 -14.27 21.26
N GLN A 91 9.43 -14.13 19.98
CA GLN A 91 10.34 -13.65 18.95
C GLN A 91 9.66 -12.52 18.17
N LYS A 92 10.33 -11.39 18.05
CA LYS A 92 9.84 -10.31 17.18
C LYS A 92 10.00 -10.75 15.72
N LEU A 93 8.91 -10.91 14.98
CA LEU A 93 8.90 -11.25 13.55
C LEU A 93 9.13 -10.05 12.67
N GLY A 94 8.50 -8.93 13.00
CA GLY A 94 8.61 -7.72 12.24
C GLY A 94 8.01 -6.51 12.96
N GLU A 95 8.56 -5.37 12.64
CA GLU A 95 8.03 -4.06 12.98
C GLU A 95 7.90 -3.29 11.67
N GLY A 96 6.69 -3.25 11.14
CA GLY A 96 6.39 -2.43 9.97
C GLY A 96 6.16 -0.97 10.33
N ALA A 97 5.79 -0.18 9.33
CA ALA A 97 5.44 1.22 9.56
C ALA A 97 4.21 1.37 10.50
N PHE A 98 3.32 0.37 10.51
CA PHE A 98 1.99 0.47 11.13
C PHE A 98 1.64 -0.67 12.09
N ASN A 99 2.40 -1.74 12.12
CA ASN A 99 2.12 -2.92 12.91
C ASN A 99 3.38 -3.48 13.55
N LYS A 100 3.19 -4.17 14.69
CA LYS A 100 4.20 -5.06 15.29
C LYS A 100 3.67 -6.48 15.28
N ALA A 101 4.51 -7.43 14.91
CA ALA A 101 4.20 -8.85 14.90
C ALA A 101 5.23 -9.65 15.71
N PHE A 102 4.74 -10.54 16.56
CA PHE A 102 5.53 -11.38 17.45
C PHE A 102 5.15 -12.84 17.25
N LEU A 103 6.13 -13.71 17.10
CA LEU A 103 5.95 -15.16 17.12
C LEU A 103 6.00 -15.64 18.57
N LEU A 104 4.96 -16.35 18.97
CA LEU A 104 4.83 -17.01 20.25
C LEU A 104 5.04 -18.51 20.08
N HIS A 105 5.89 -19.09 20.93
CA HIS A 105 6.11 -20.52 21.00
C HIS A 105 5.51 -21.07 22.31
N PHE A 106 4.89 -22.25 22.23
CA PHE A 106 4.17 -22.83 23.33
C PHE A 106 4.73 -24.22 23.73
N ASP A 107 4.44 -24.63 24.96
CA ASP A 107 4.89 -25.90 25.55
C ASP A 107 4.34 -27.15 24.86
N ASN A 108 3.28 -27.01 24.06
CA ASN A 108 2.71 -28.06 23.22
C ASN A 108 3.26 -28.04 21.76
N ASN A 109 4.36 -27.33 21.51
CA ASN A 109 4.95 -27.09 20.19
C ASN A 109 4.08 -26.28 19.21
N ALA A 110 2.95 -25.75 19.65
CA ALA A 110 2.18 -24.82 18.82
C ALA A 110 2.95 -23.51 18.64
N ARG A 111 2.62 -22.80 17.55
CA ARG A 111 3.11 -21.45 17.23
C ARG A 111 1.95 -20.56 16.86
N ALA A 112 1.99 -19.32 17.29
CA ALA A 112 1.01 -18.33 16.89
C ALA A 112 1.67 -16.96 16.68
N VAL A 113 1.07 -16.11 15.88
CA VAL A 113 1.51 -14.73 15.65
C VAL A 113 0.60 -13.78 16.38
N PHE A 114 1.14 -13.07 17.37
CA PHE A 114 0.47 -11.93 17.99
C PHE A 114 0.80 -10.67 17.22
N ARG A 115 -0.23 -9.94 16.76
CA ARG A 115 -0.09 -8.72 15.97
C ARG A 115 -0.91 -7.59 16.58
N ILE A 116 -0.30 -6.42 16.66
CA ILE A 116 -0.91 -5.18 17.13
C ILE A 116 -0.66 -4.03 16.16
N PRO A 117 -1.63 -3.13 15.93
CA PRO A 117 -1.42 -1.91 15.18
C PRO A 117 -0.63 -0.90 16.02
N CYS A 118 0.22 -0.11 15.36
CA CYS A 118 0.85 1.05 15.98
C CYS A 118 -0.14 2.24 16.01
N PRO A 119 -0.08 3.13 17.01
CA PRO A 119 -0.98 4.28 17.11
C PRO A 119 -0.99 5.19 15.88
N ILE A 120 0.13 5.28 15.15
CA ILE A 120 0.25 6.02 13.89
C ILE A 120 -0.70 5.54 12.78
N PHE A 121 -1.26 4.34 12.90
CA PHE A 121 -2.24 3.85 11.92
C PHE A 121 -3.53 4.68 11.92
N GLY A 122 -3.93 5.23 13.06
CA GLY A 122 -5.18 5.96 13.25
C GLY A 122 -6.22 5.13 14.00
N ASP A 123 -7.37 4.81 13.37
CA ASP A 123 -8.43 4.03 14.03
C ASP A 123 -8.09 2.53 14.07
N ALA A 124 -7.30 2.15 15.06
CA ALA A 124 -6.86 0.77 15.28
C ALA A 124 -8.05 -0.20 15.48
N SER A 125 -9.14 0.26 16.11
CA SER A 125 -10.32 -0.56 16.34
C SER A 125 -10.97 -1.00 15.03
N LYS A 126 -11.21 -0.06 14.12
CA LYS A 126 -11.78 -0.39 12.80
C LYS A 126 -10.82 -1.20 11.94
N ALA A 127 -9.52 -0.91 12.01
CA ALA A 127 -8.50 -1.66 11.29
C ALA A 127 -8.53 -3.15 11.67
N ILE A 128 -8.48 -3.46 12.96
CA ILE A 128 -8.51 -4.84 13.45
C ILE A 128 -9.85 -5.52 13.13
N ALA A 129 -11.00 -4.89 13.44
CA ALA A 129 -12.30 -5.46 13.18
C ALA A 129 -12.51 -5.81 11.70
N SER A 130 -12.13 -4.90 10.80
CA SER A 130 -12.25 -5.10 9.36
C SER A 130 -11.28 -6.16 8.82
N GLU A 131 -10.02 -6.16 9.26
CA GLU A 131 -9.02 -7.14 8.80
C GLU A 131 -9.41 -8.55 9.22
N VAL A 132 -9.82 -8.73 10.48
CA VAL A 132 -10.30 -10.02 11.01
C VAL A 132 -11.53 -10.51 10.27
N ALA A 133 -12.52 -9.64 10.05
CA ALA A 133 -13.71 -9.97 9.28
C ALA A 133 -13.36 -10.35 7.85
N THR A 134 -12.47 -9.62 7.18
CA THR A 134 -12.02 -9.90 5.81
C THR A 134 -11.33 -11.25 5.70
N MET A 135 -10.34 -11.52 6.57
CA MET A 135 -9.62 -12.80 6.55
C MET A 135 -10.56 -13.99 6.83
N THR A 136 -11.48 -13.84 7.79
CA THR A 136 -12.43 -14.88 8.15
C THR A 136 -13.42 -15.13 7.00
N TYR A 137 -13.99 -14.06 6.42
CA TYR A 137 -14.85 -14.12 5.26
C TYR A 137 -14.18 -14.85 4.08
N LEU A 138 -12.95 -14.53 3.75
CA LEU A 138 -12.22 -15.13 2.64
C LEU A 138 -11.94 -16.63 2.91
N ARG A 139 -11.61 -16.99 4.13
CA ARG A 139 -11.39 -18.40 4.49
C ARG A 139 -12.66 -19.23 4.41
N GLU A 140 -13.80 -18.68 4.82
CA GLU A 140 -15.12 -19.34 4.74
C GLU A 140 -15.58 -19.45 3.29
N ARG A 141 -15.51 -18.35 2.54
CA ARG A 141 -15.87 -18.33 1.11
C ARG A 141 -15.05 -19.33 0.28
N TRP A 142 -13.77 -19.48 0.59
CA TRP A 142 -12.85 -20.37 -0.12
C TRP A 142 -12.64 -21.72 0.59
N ALA A 143 -13.53 -22.11 1.49
CA ALA A 143 -13.37 -23.33 2.28
C ALA A 143 -13.11 -24.57 1.42
N HIS A 144 -13.77 -24.68 0.28
CA HIS A 144 -13.69 -25.80 -0.66
C HIS A 144 -12.71 -25.57 -1.83
N ASN A 145 -12.05 -24.42 -1.91
CA ASN A 145 -11.05 -24.15 -2.95
C ASN A 145 -9.65 -24.44 -2.39
N GLU A 146 -9.13 -25.64 -2.67
CA GLU A 146 -7.80 -26.05 -2.22
C GLU A 146 -6.66 -25.42 -3.03
N SER A 147 -6.95 -24.95 -4.24
CA SER A 147 -5.95 -24.34 -5.12
C SER A 147 -5.62 -22.90 -4.73
N LEU A 148 -6.42 -22.28 -3.86
CA LEU A 148 -6.23 -20.89 -3.44
C LEU A 148 -5.56 -20.83 -2.07
N ALA A 149 -4.43 -20.16 -2.00
CA ALA A 149 -3.75 -19.86 -0.75
C ALA A 149 -4.64 -18.94 0.11
N LYS A 150 -4.94 -19.37 1.32
CA LYS A 150 -5.87 -18.68 2.22
C LYS A 150 -5.12 -17.75 3.16
N PRO A 151 -5.74 -16.65 3.64
CA PRO A 151 -5.20 -15.86 4.74
C PRO A 151 -4.91 -16.73 5.97
N PRO A 152 -4.02 -16.35 6.89
CA PRO A 152 -3.87 -17.03 8.17
C PRO A 152 -5.20 -17.14 8.92
N ARG A 153 -5.39 -18.19 9.70
CA ARG A 153 -6.59 -18.31 10.55
C ARG A 153 -6.46 -17.38 11.76
N VAL A 154 -7.53 -16.66 12.06
CA VAL A 154 -7.62 -15.87 13.29
C VAL A 154 -7.98 -16.81 14.43
N LEU A 155 -7.14 -16.85 15.46
CA LEU A 155 -7.29 -17.71 16.64
C LEU A 155 -7.99 -16.96 17.79
N ALA A 156 -7.64 -15.68 17.97
CA ALA A 156 -8.27 -14.76 18.92
C ALA A 156 -8.06 -13.33 18.47
N TRP A 157 -8.97 -12.43 18.84
CA TRP A 157 -8.86 -11.02 18.52
C TRP A 157 -9.77 -10.18 19.41
N ASP A 158 -9.45 -8.90 19.52
CA ASP A 158 -10.34 -7.87 20.07
C ASP A 158 -9.98 -6.53 19.44
N SER A 159 -10.97 -5.79 18.99
CA SER A 159 -10.78 -4.49 18.34
C SER A 159 -10.85 -3.31 19.31
N HIS A 160 -11.23 -3.52 20.54
CA HIS A 160 -11.39 -2.46 21.54
C HIS A 160 -10.13 -2.29 22.40
N TYR A 161 -9.98 -1.14 23.02
CA TYR A 161 -8.94 -0.91 24.01
C TYR A 161 -9.33 -1.42 25.40
N ASP A 162 -10.63 -1.52 25.68
CA ASP A 162 -11.18 -2.04 26.93
C ASP A 162 -11.25 -3.58 26.89
N ASN A 163 -10.09 -4.20 26.83
CA ASN A 163 -9.93 -5.65 26.85
C ASN A 163 -8.73 -6.04 27.76
N PRO A 164 -8.57 -7.31 28.14
CA PRO A 164 -7.48 -7.73 29.03
C PRO A 164 -6.07 -7.44 28.51
N ALA A 165 -5.86 -7.35 27.19
CA ALA A 165 -4.58 -7.02 26.58
C ALA A 165 -4.29 -5.50 26.57
N GLU A 166 -5.29 -4.66 26.89
CA GLU A 166 -5.23 -3.19 26.94
C GLU A 166 -4.89 -2.55 25.58
N THR A 167 -5.10 -3.28 24.48
CA THR A 167 -4.86 -2.82 23.11
C THR A 167 -5.70 -3.62 22.12
N PRO A 168 -6.12 -3.03 21.00
CA PRO A 168 -6.64 -3.82 19.88
C PRO A 168 -5.57 -4.80 19.38
N TYR A 169 -5.96 -6.06 19.14
CA TYR A 169 -5.01 -7.10 18.74
C TYR A 169 -5.66 -8.20 17.91
N MET A 170 -4.82 -9.00 17.26
CA MET A 170 -5.17 -10.30 16.71
C MET A 170 -4.08 -11.33 17.00
N ILE A 171 -4.50 -12.58 17.20
CA ILE A 171 -3.63 -13.76 17.29
C ILE A 171 -3.97 -14.66 16.13
N LEU A 172 -2.97 -14.97 15.33
CA LEU A 172 -3.09 -15.68 14.06
C LEU A 172 -2.35 -17.01 14.11
N ASP A 173 -2.78 -17.99 13.29
CA ASP A 173 -1.95 -19.16 12.99
C ASP A 173 -0.60 -18.70 12.42
N PHE A 174 0.46 -19.38 12.83
CA PHE A 174 1.75 -19.20 12.19
C PHE A 174 1.76 -19.90 10.82
N VAL A 175 2.13 -19.18 9.78
CA VAL A 175 2.32 -19.74 8.44
C VAL A 175 3.74 -20.22 8.28
N ASP A 176 3.91 -21.54 8.10
CA ASP A 176 5.22 -22.11 7.81
C ASP A 176 5.67 -21.73 6.40
N GLY A 177 6.73 -20.93 6.32
CA GLY A 177 7.24 -20.42 5.06
C GLY A 177 8.06 -19.15 5.25
N VAL A 178 8.40 -18.57 4.13
CA VAL A 178 9.15 -17.29 4.02
C VAL A 178 8.43 -16.37 3.06
N THR A 179 8.74 -15.07 3.08
CA THR A 179 8.16 -14.16 2.11
C THR A 179 8.71 -14.43 0.71
N LEU A 180 7.89 -14.28 -0.31
CA LEU A 180 8.32 -14.43 -1.71
C LEU A 180 9.47 -13.48 -2.03
N ASN A 181 9.48 -12.28 -1.44
CA ASN A 181 10.56 -11.31 -1.60
C ASN A 181 11.92 -11.88 -1.16
N SER A 182 11.98 -12.63 -0.06
CA SER A 182 13.22 -13.24 0.44
C SER A 182 13.82 -14.27 -0.50
N ARG A 183 12.99 -14.99 -1.26
CA ARG A 183 13.40 -15.98 -2.27
C ARG A 183 13.53 -15.42 -3.68
N TRP A 184 13.01 -14.21 -3.95
CA TRP A 184 12.87 -13.71 -5.31
C TRP A 184 14.19 -13.66 -6.10
N GLY A 185 15.31 -13.46 -5.42
CA GLY A 185 16.63 -13.45 -6.05
C GLY A 185 17.06 -14.80 -6.67
N GLU A 186 16.48 -15.88 -6.18
CA GLU A 186 16.80 -17.25 -6.57
C GLU A 186 15.78 -17.85 -7.56
N ILE A 187 14.59 -17.26 -7.63
CA ILE A 187 13.48 -17.76 -8.45
C ILE A 187 13.69 -17.37 -9.92
N GLN A 188 13.65 -18.35 -10.83
CA GLN A 188 13.82 -18.17 -12.26
C GLN A 188 12.94 -19.15 -13.06
N GLY A 189 12.77 -18.89 -14.36
CA GLY A 189 12.09 -19.81 -15.28
C GLY A 189 10.67 -20.16 -14.83
N GLN A 190 10.36 -21.45 -14.72
CA GLN A 190 9.03 -21.93 -14.35
C GLN A 190 8.63 -21.51 -12.93
N ASP A 191 9.56 -21.46 -11.99
CA ASP A 191 9.27 -21.01 -10.62
C ASP A 191 8.76 -19.57 -10.56
N ALA A 192 9.30 -18.69 -11.40
CA ALA A 192 8.80 -17.32 -11.50
C ALA A 192 7.37 -17.26 -12.06
N LEU A 193 7.04 -18.16 -13.00
CA LEU A 193 5.68 -18.28 -13.53
C LEU A 193 4.70 -18.82 -12.49
N ASP A 194 5.10 -19.81 -11.69
CA ASP A 194 4.24 -20.40 -10.66
C ASP A 194 3.95 -19.40 -9.53
N ALA A 195 4.95 -18.62 -9.11
CA ALA A 195 4.76 -17.55 -8.15
C ALA A 195 3.78 -16.47 -8.68
N MET A 196 3.95 -16.05 -9.93
CA MET A 196 3.05 -15.06 -10.55
C MET A 196 1.65 -15.61 -10.80
N GLU A 197 1.51 -16.90 -11.08
CA GLU A 197 0.20 -17.55 -11.19
C GLU A 197 -0.59 -17.48 -9.89
N SER A 198 0.05 -17.73 -8.75
CA SER A 198 -0.60 -17.63 -7.43
C SER A 198 -1.16 -16.23 -7.19
N ILE A 199 -0.39 -15.19 -7.52
CA ILE A 199 -0.81 -13.79 -7.37
C ILE A 199 -1.97 -13.46 -8.33
N ALA A 200 -1.81 -13.79 -9.62
CA ALA A 200 -2.82 -13.55 -10.63
C ALA A 200 -4.14 -14.30 -10.32
N TYR A 201 -4.03 -15.52 -9.81
CA TYR A 201 -5.20 -16.32 -9.44
C TYR A 201 -5.94 -15.74 -8.23
N LEU A 202 -5.21 -15.25 -7.22
CA LEU A 202 -5.81 -14.53 -6.09
C LEU A 202 -6.61 -13.32 -6.58
N GLU A 203 -5.98 -12.41 -7.32
CA GLU A 203 -6.63 -11.19 -7.78
C GLU A 203 -7.84 -11.48 -8.67
N THR A 204 -7.70 -12.41 -9.62
CA THR A 204 -8.82 -12.80 -10.50
C THR A 204 -9.97 -13.38 -9.68
N THR A 205 -9.69 -14.20 -8.66
CA THR A 205 -10.72 -14.80 -7.81
C THR A 205 -11.42 -13.76 -6.93
N LEU A 206 -10.67 -12.81 -6.37
CA LEU A 206 -11.23 -11.69 -5.61
C LEU A 206 -12.16 -10.83 -6.48
N MET A 207 -11.67 -10.45 -7.65
CA MET A 207 -12.34 -9.48 -8.51
C MET A 207 -13.48 -10.08 -9.34
N ARG A 208 -13.46 -11.36 -9.67
CA ARG A 208 -14.62 -12.01 -10.32
C ARG A 208 -15.82 -12.07 -9.41
N GLY A 209 -15.63 -12.49 -8.17
CA GLY A 209 -16.69 -12.64 -7.17
C GLY A 209 -17.87 -13.48 -7.65
N ASP A 210 -18.44 -14.30 -6.79
CA ASP A 210 -19.63 -15.09 -7.14
C ASP A 210 -20.91 -14.25 -7.04
N HIS A 211 -20.89 -13.26 -6.14
CA HIS A 211 -22.00 -12.36 -5.86
C HIS A 211 -21.50 -10.91 -5.83
N GLU A 212 -22.35 -10.00 -6.30
CA GLU A 212 -22.03 -8.57 -6.33
C GLU A 212 -22.30 -7.95 -4.94
N PHE A 213 -21.30 -7.27 -4.38
CA PHE A 213 -21.47 -6.52 -3.13
C PHE A 213 -22.46 -5.36 -3.31
N SER A 214 -23.23 -5.08 -2.26
CA SER A 214 -24.29 -4.07 -2.32
C SER A 214 -23.80 -2.63 -2.25
N GLN A 215 -22.60 -2.41 -1.76
CA GLN A 215 -22.05 -1.06 -1.51
C GLN A 215 -20.52 -1.08 -1.44
N LEU A 216 -19.92 0.12 -1.38
CA LEU A 216 -18.49 0.29 -1.16
C LEU A 216 -18.18 0.42 0.32
N GLY A 217 -16.99 0.02 0.75
CA GLY A 217 -16.55 0.06 2.13
C GLY A 217 -15.73 -1.15 2.52
N SER A 218 -15.38 -1.28 3.78
CA SER A 218 -14.66 -2.45 4.30
C SER A 218 -15.60 -3.48 4.91
N LEU A 219 -15.16 -4.75 4.96
CA LEU A 219 -15.94 -5.82 5.59
C LEU A 219 -15.81 -5.76 7.11
N TYR A 220 -16.89 -6.07 7.79
CA TYR A 220 -17.00 -6.22 9.24
C TYR A 220 -17.92 -7.38 9.57
N PHE A 221 -17.84 -7.91 10.79
CA PHE A 221 -18.93 -8.72 11.30
C PHE A 221 -20.18 -7.87 11.53
N ALA A 222 -21.35 -8.47 11.48
CA ALA A 222 -22.62 -7.75 11.60
C ALA A 222 -22.78 -7.04 12.95
N GLU A 223 -22.20 -7.58 14.02
CA GLU A 223 -22.17 -6.99 15.36
C GLU A 223 -21.27 -5.76 15.48
N ASP A 224 -20.23 -5.62 14.63
CA ASP A 224 -19.23 -4.54 14.70
C ASP A 224 -19.65 -3.28 13.94
N VAL A 225 -20.80 -3.27 13.31
CA VAL A 225 -21.33 -2.11 12.61
C VAL A 225 -22.56 -1.52 13.30
N SER A 226 -22.87 -0.24 13.00
CA SER A 226 -24.07 0.41 13.51
C SER A 226 -25.35 -0.30 13.07
N GLU A 227 -26.44 -0.12 13.82
CA GLU A 227 -27.74 -0.72 13.50
C GLU A 227 -28.23 -0.37 12.09
N GLU A 228 -28.01 0.87 11.65
CA GLU A 228 -28.32 1.31 10.30
C GLU A 228 -27.60 0.46 9.24
N LEU A 229 -26.30 0.20 9.43
CA LEU A 229 -25.51 -0.60 8.51
C LEU A 229 -25.83 -2.09 8.60
N ARG A 230 -26.18 -2.56 9.78
CA ARG A 230 -26.60 -3.95 10.02
C ARG A 230 -27.84 -4.32 9.21
N SER A 231 -28.75 -3.35 9.00
CA SER A 231 -29.96 -3.56 8.20
C SER A 231 -29.69 -3.64 6.68
N ARG A 232 -28.52 -3.21 6.21
CA ARG A 232 -28.18 -3.23 4.79
C ARG A 232 -27.64 -4.60 4.37
N PRO A 233 -28.02 -5.11 3.20
CA PRO A 233 -27.54 -6.40 2.72
C PRO A 233 -26.05 -6.38 2.39
N LEU A 234 -25.39 -7.55 2.49
CA LEU A 234 -24.01 -7.71 2.01
C LEU A 234 -23.93 -7.71 0.48
N TYR A 235 -24.84 -8.39 -0.18
CA TYR A 235 -24.92 -8.55 -1.63
C TYR A 235 -26.19 -7.91 -2.21
N LEU A 236 -26.15 -7.52 -3.47
CA LEU A 236 -27.28 -6.85 -4.14
C LEU A 236 -28.51 -7.75 -4.26
N GLU A 237 -28.35 -8.99 -4.74
CA GLU A 237 -29.44 -9.90 -5.06
C GLU A 237 -29.55 -11.02 -4.01
N GLN A 238 -29.92 -10.66 -2.78
CA GLN A 238 -29.99 -11.63 -1.67
C GLN A 238 -30.92 -12.80 -1.91
N ASP A 239 -32.01 -12.60 -2.64
CA ASP A 239 -33.02 -13.65 -2.91
C ASP A 239 -32.49 -14.74 -3.87
N LYS A 240 -31.40 -14.50 -4.55
CA LYS A 240 -30.77 -15.43 -5.51
C LYS A 240 -29.56 -16.17 -4.95
N LEU A 241 -29.22 -15.93 -3.68
CA LEU A 241 -28.07 -16.55 -3.03
C LEU A 241 -28.31 -18.03 -2.76
N ASP A 242 -27.29 -18.84 -2.98
CA ASP A 242 -27.26 -20.19 -2.47
C ASP A 242 -27.18 -20.22 -0.92
N PRO A 243 -27.43 -21.36 -0.25
CA PRO A 243 -27.43 -21.43 1.21
C PRO A 243 -26.12 -21.01 1.87
N ALA A 244 -24.96 -21.30 1.26
CA ALA A 244 -23.66 -20.93 1.80
C ALA A 244 -23.44 -19.41 1.71
N ALA A 245 -23.81 -18.80 0.59
CA ALA A 245 -23.76 -17.35 0.41
C ALA A 245 -24.75 -16.63 1.33
N GLN A 246 -25.91 -17.21 1.61
CA GLN A 246 -26.86 -16.68 2.60
C GLN A 246 -26.28 -16.67 4.01
N GLU A 247 -25.56 -17.73 4.41
CA GLU A 247 -24.88 -17.81 5.70
C GLU A 247 -23.80 -16.72 5.83
N LEU A 248 -22.96 -16.54 4.80
CA LEU A 248 -22.00 -15.43 4.75
C LEU A 248 -22.70 -14.06 4.83
N ALA A 249 -23.76 -13.86 4.04
CA ALA A 249 -24.52 -12.63 4.05
C ALA A 249 -25.22 -12.33 5.40
N ALA A 250 -25.50 -13.34 6.20
CA ALA A 250 -26.03 -13.15 7.54
C ALA A 250 -24.97 -12.61 8.53
N ARG A 251 -23.71 -13.05 8.39
CA ARG A 251 -22.62 -12.77 9.33
C ARG A 251 -21.84 -11.49 9.04
N TYR A 252 -21.74 -11.10 7.77
CA TYR A 252 -20.89 -9.98 7.37
C TYR A 252 -21.68 -8.79 6.87
N ARG A 253 -21.12 -7.60 7.08
CA ARG A 253 -21.67 -6.32 6.59
C ARG A 253 -20.54 -5.47 5.99
N ILE A 254 -20.94 -4.50 5.17
CA ILE A 254 -20.04 -3.49 4.67
C ILE A 254 -20.21 -2.25 5.54
N GLY A 255 -19.11 -1.81 6.11
CA GLY A 255 -19.03 -0.64 6.98
C GLY A 255 -18.06 0.43 6.42
N PRO A 256 -17.62 1.33 7.29
CA PRO A 256 -16.65 2.38 6.91
C PRO A 256 -15.38 1.79 6.32
N ILE A 257 -14.77 2.48 5.33
CA ILE A 257 -13.46 2.06 4.79
C ILE A 257 -12.44 2.09 5.92
N ALA A 258 -11.72 1.00 6.14
CA ALA A 258 -10.70 0.85 7.19
C ALA A 258 -9.28 1.15 6.70
N ASP A 259 -9.14 1.70 5.50
CA ASP A 259 -7.85 2.10 4.96
C ASP A 259 -7.36 3.41 5.58
N ARG A 260 -6.07 3.45 5.94
CA ARG A 260 -5.45 4.55 6.67
C ARG A 260 -5.50 5.89 5.92
N GLU A 261 -5.33 5.90 4.61
CA GLU A 261 -5.36 7.14 3.83
C GLU A 261 -6.73 7.81 3.90
N TRP A 262 -7.79 7.02 4.01
CA TRP A 262 -9.15 7.50 4.17
C TRP A 262 -9.45 8.02 5.58
N TRP A 263 -8.63 7.66 6.59
CA TRP A 263 -8.84 8.06 8.00
C TRP A 263 -8.05 9.27 8.44
N ARG A 264 -7.12 9.77 7.65
CA ARG A 264 -6.33 10.95 8.02
C ARG A 264 -7.21 12.20 8.10
N GLY A 265 -7.78 12.41 9.29
CA GLY A 265 -8.57 13.58 9.65
C GLY A 265 -10.05 13.51 9.34
N VAL A 266 -10.60 12.33 8.96
CA VAL A 266 -11.97 12.27 8.45
C VAL A 266 -12.70 10.98 8.79
N LEU A 267 -13.98 11.09 9.21
CA LEU A 267 -14.88 9.96 9.37
C LEU A 267 -15.41 9.48 8.02
N CYS A 268 -15.12 8.24 7.63
CA CYS A 268 -15.62 7.66 6.39
C CYS A 268 -17.09 7.24 6.51
N PRO A 269 -18.02 7.72 5.69
CA PRO A 269 -19.39 7.24 5.66
C PRO A 269 -19.46 5.90 4.93
N SER A 270 -20.21 4.99 5.49
CA SER A 270 -20.64 3.76 4.85
C SER A 270 -21.81 4.02 3.90
N GLY A 271 -21.81 3.36 2.77
CA GLY A 271 -23.06 3.14 2.02
C GLY A 271 -23.40 4.15 0.93
N TYR A 272 -22.46 4.63 0.13
CA TYR A 272 -22.78 5.57 -0.97
C TYR A 272 -22.27 5.12 -2.34
N ARG A 273 -22.88 5.66 -3.41
CA ARG A 273 -22.57 5.34 -4.81
C ARG A 273 -21.24 5.95 -5.28
N PRO A 274 -20.49 5.32 -6.22
CA PRO A 274 -19.06 5.55 -6.45
C PRO A 274 -18.63 6.90 -7.06
N ARG A 275 -19.53 7.79 -7.45
CA ARG A 275 -19.19 8.83 -8.44
C ARG A 275 -18.66 10.16 -7.89
N SER A 276 -18.86 10.47 -6.60
CA SER A 276 -18.41 11.73 -5.99
C SER A 276 -17.90 11.58 -4.55
N ILE A 277 -17.88 10.36 -4.05
CA ILE A 277 -17.77 10.05 -2.62
C ILE A 277 -16.53 10.62 -1.98
N ALA A 278 -15.35 10.38 -2.58
CA ALA A 278 -14.09 10.84 -2.00
C ALA A 278 -14.07 12.37 -1.84
N ALA A 279 -14.50 13.10 -2.86
CA ALA A 279 -14.51 14.56 -2.83
C ALA A 279 -15.56 15.13 -1.89
N GLU A 280 -16.79 14.59 -1.88
CA GLU A 280 -17.84 14.99 -0.92
C GLU A 280 -17.41 14.72 0.52
N PHE A 281 -16.71 13.64 0.71
CA PHE A 281 -16.19 13.22 1.98
C PHE A 281 -15.12 14.18 2.51
N GLN A 282 -14.11 14.52 1.69
CA GLN A 282 -13.10 15.50 2.04
C GLN A 282 -13.71 16.89 2.32
N LEU A 283 -14.75 17.28 1.55
CA LEU A 283 -15.48 18.53 1.82
C LEU A 283 -16.17 18.51 3.19
N ARG A 284 -16.84 17.41 3.54
CA ARG A 284 -17.47 17.28 4.87
C ARG A 284 -16.46 17.35 6.00
N ALA A 285 -15.26 16.79 5.79
CA ALA A 285 -14.17 16.89 6.75
C ALA A 285 -13.75 18.34 6.99
N LEU A 286 -13.54 19.09 5.93
CA LEU A 286 -13.21 20.51 6.02
C LEU A 286 -14.34 21.32 6.68
N ASP A 287 -15.60 20.92 6.46
CA ASP A 287 -16.77 21.60 7.02
C ASP A 287 -17.00 21.28 8.49
N SER A 288 -16.75 20.04 8.90
CA SER A 288 -16.99 19.57 10.28
C SER A 288 -15.93 20.00 11.28
N LYS A 289 -14.85 20.68 10.83
CA LYS A 289 -13.69 21.06 11.64
C LYS A 289 -13.01 19.87 12.36
N VAL A 290 -13.13 18.68 11.78
CA VAL A 290 -12.51 17.44 12.32
C VAL A 290 -11.03 17.36 11.95
N VAL A 291 -10.59 18.12 10.92
CA VAL A 291 -9.18 18.13 10.49
C VAL A 291 -8.34 18.83 11.56
N ASP A 292 -7.41 18.07 12.14
CA ASP A 292 -6.41 18.62 13.05
C ASP A 292 -5.20 19.12 12.25
N PHE A 293 -5.17 20.41 11.98
CA PHE A 293 -4.04 21.04 11.28
C PHE A 293 -2.77 21.15 12.15
N SER A 294 -2.82 20.75 13.44
CA SER A 294 -1.64 20.63 14.28
C SER A 294 -1.00 19.25 14.19
N ASP A 295 -1.69 18.28 13.59
CA ASP A 295 -1.12 16.95 13.33
C ASP A 295 0.06 17.10 12.36
N PRO A 296 1.27 16.65 12.73
CA PRO A 296 2.46 16.74 11.89
C PRO A 296 2.34 15.95 10.56
N PHE A 297 1.34 15.08 10.43
CA PHE A 297 1.05 14.37 9.18
C PHE A 297 0.06 15.12 8.27
N VAL A 298 -0.52 16.23 8.73
CA VAL A 298 -1.39 17.11 7.93
C VAL A 298 -0.59 18.32 7.47
N ARG A 299 -0.37 18.44 6.17
CA ARG A 299 0.40 19.54 5.56
C ARG A 299 -0.43 20.71 5.11
N SER A 300 -1.68 20.47 4.77
CA SER A 300 -2.61 21.56 4.50
C SER A 300 -2.71 22.45 5.73
N THR A 301 -2.79 23.71 5.47
CA THR A 301 -2.98 24.74 6.48
C THR A 301 -4.41 25.28 6.42
N PRO A 302 -4.89 26.00 7.43
CA PRO A 302 -6.18 26.69 7.33
C PRO A 302 -6.27 27.65 6.14
N ALA A 303 -5.14 28.15 5.64
CA ALA A 303 -5.11 29.02 4.45
C ALA A 303 -5.45 28.28 3.15
N ASP A 304 -5.23 26.96 3.10
CA ASP A 304 -5.51 26.13 1.91
C ASP A 304 -6.99 25.73 1.79
N ILE A 305 -7.79 25.92 2.86
CA ILE A 305 -9.21 25.50 2.89
C ILE A 305 -10.03 26.05 1.72
N PRO A 306 -9.98 27.35 1.39
CA PRO A 306 -10.77 27.88 0.27
C PRO A 306 -10.43 27.21 -1.06
N GLN A 307 -9.15 26.97 -1.30
CA GLN A 307 -8.66 26.32 -2.51
C GLN A 307 -9.07 24.85 -2.55
N LEU A 308 -8.86 24.10 -1.48
CA LEU A 308 -9.30 22.71 -1.36
C LEU A 308 -10.79 22.55 -1.62
N ARG A 309 -11.63 23.44 -1.06
CA ARG A 309 -13.08 23.44 -1.33
C ARG A 309 -13.40 23.67 -2.80
N ARG A 310 -12.71 24.63 -3.46
CA ARG A 310 -12.87 24.88 -4.90
C ARG A 310 -12.53 23.64 -5.71
N LEU A 311 -11.38 23.02 -5.47
CA LEU A 311 -10.88 21.86 -6.20
C LEU A 311 -11.79 20.63 -6.00
N LEU A 312 -12.17 20.34 -4.76
CA LEU A 312 -13.09 19.23 -4.44
C LEU A 312 -14.47 19.45 -5.06
N GLY A 313 -14.96 20.68 -5.07
CA GLY A 313 -16.19 21.04 -5.77
C GLY A 313 -16.11 20.81 -7.29
N ILE A 314 -14.95 21.03 -7.90
CA ILE A 314 -14.70 20.66 -9.31
C ILE A 314 -14.74 19.14 -9.46
N CYS A 315 -14.08 18.37 -8.58
CA CYS A 315 -14.08 16.91 -8.63
C CYS A 315 -15.51 16.33 -8.60
N ILE A 316 -16.39 16.88 -7.76
CA ILE A 316 -17.80 16.45 -7.72
C ILE A 316 -18.50 16.71 -9.06
N ARG A 317 -18.28 17.87 -9.67
CA ARG A 317 -18.90 18.21 -10.97
C ARG A 317 -18.43 17.34 -12.12
N ILE A 318 -17.15 16.95 -12.14
CA ILE A 318 -16.58 16.14 -13.22
C ILE A 318 -16.81 14.64 -13.03
N ALA A 319 -17.07 14.17 -11.81
CA ALA A 319 -17.22 12.74 -11.49
C ALA A 319 -18.20 11.98 -12.41
N PRO A 320 -19.37 12.51 -12.80
CA PRO A 320 -20.29 11.82 -13.71
C PRO A 320 -19.72 11.54 -15.10
N PHE A 321 -18.73 12.32 -15.55
CA PHE A 321 -18.10 12.18 -16.86
C PHE A 321 -16.91 11.21 -16.86
N LEU A 322 -16.30 11.02 -15.69
CA LEU A 322 -15.08 10.23 -15.55
C LEU A 322 -15.35 8.75 -15.25
N ALA A 323 -16.50 8.42 -14.66
CA ALA A 323 -16.81 7.04 -14.34
C ALA A 323 -17.01 6.20 -15.61
N PRO A 324 -16.43 4.99 -15.69
CA PRO A 324 -16.72 4.08 -16.77
C PRO A 324 -18.23 3.87 -16.94
N ARG A 325 -18.68 3.76 -18.19
CA ARG A 325 -20.11 3.53 -18.52
C ARG A 325 -20.52 2.08 -18.37
N GLU A 326 -19.58 1.17 -18.54
CA GLU A 326 -19.78 -0.26 -18.45
C GLU A 326 -20.07 -0.67 -17.01
N ALA A 327 -21.24 -1.26 -16.77
CA ALA A 327 -21.69 -1.67 -15.45
C ALA A 327 -20.70 -2.66 -14.79
N SER A 328 -20.09 -3.53 -15.57
CA SER A 328 -19.09 -4.50 -15.11
C SER A 328 -17.83 -3.84 -14.53
N LEU A 329 -17.40 -2.69 -15.07
CA LEU A 329 -16.23 -1.97 -14.59
C LEU A 329 -16.49 -1.16 -13.31
N VAL A 330 -17.73 -0.83 -13.02
CA VAL A 330 -18.10 -0.09 -11.80
C VAL A 330 -18.69 -0.97 -10.70
N ARG A 331 -18.81 -2.28 -10.93
CA ARG A 331 -19.31 -3.21 -9.92
C ARG A 331 -18.38 -3.23 -8.70
N PRO A 332 -18.93 -3.31 -7.47
CA PRO A 332 -18.13 -3.41 -6.26
C PRO A 332 -17.39 -4.74 -6.15
N VAL A 333 -16.08 -4.71 -5.96
CA VAL A 333 -15.24 -5.90 -5.77
C VAL A 333 -14.26 -5.69 -4.61
N LEU A 334 -13.87 -6.79 -3.96
CA LEU A 334 -12.83 -6.79 -2.94
C LEU A 334 -11.47 -7.06 -3.59
N ASN A 335 -10.41 -6.38 -3.11
CA ASN A 335 -9.04 -6.70 -3.50
C ASN A 335 -8.09 -6.66 -2.30
N HIS A 336 -6.88 -7.23 -2.47
CA HIS A 336 -5.83 -7.14 -1.47
C HIS A 336 -5.23 -5.73 -1.50
N PRO A 337 -5.13 -5.02 -0.35
CA PRO A 337 -4.78 -3.60 -0.34
C PRO A 337 -3.31 -3.32 -0.70
N ASP A 338 -2.41 -4.24 -0.36
CA ASP A 338 -0.96 -4.11 -0.53
C ASP A 338 -0.33 -5.44 -0.97
N LEU A 339 -0.57 -5.84 -2.22
CA LEU A 339 -0.08 -7.12 -2.76
C LEU A 339 1.39 -6.98 -3.20
N THR A 340 2.27 -6.86 -2.20
CA THR A 340 3.72 -6.88 -2.38
C THR A 340 4.28 -8.29 -2.23
N LEU A 341 5.53 -8.51 -2.65
CA LEU A 341 6.18 -9.81 -2.48
C LEU A 341 6.46 -10.16 -1.01
N ASP A 342 6.45 -9.17 -0.11
CA ASP A 342 6.59 -9.39 1.32
C ASP A 342 5.29 -9.90 1.96
N ASN A 343 4.15 -9.70 1.29
CA ASN A 343 2.83 -10.14 1.74
C ASN A 343 2.38 -11.48 1.12
N VAL A 344 3.24 -12.11 0.30
CA VAL A 344 3.04 -13.44 -0.27
C VAL A 344 3.96 -14.43 0.44
N MET A 345 3.37 -15.36 1.18
CA MET A 345 4.11 -16.43 1.86
C MET A 345 4.25 -17.63 0.92
N VAL A 346 5.46 -18.18 0.83
CA VAL A 346 5.80 -19.36 0.03
C VAL A 346 6.58 -20.36 0.90
N ALA A 347 6.66 -21.63 0.49
CA ALA A 347 7.53 -22.60 1.16
C ALA A 347 8.99 -22.10 1.15
N ALA A 348 9.76 -22.42 2.20
CA ALA A 348 11.17 -22.02 2.30
C ALA A 348 12.03 -22.67 1.18
N GLU A 349 11.65 -23.86 0.73
CA GLU A 349 12.29 -24.61 -0.34
C GLU A 349 11.23 -25.19 -1.30
N GLY A 350 11.64 -25.60 -2.49
CA GLY A 350 10.75 -26.19 -3.50
C GLY A 350 9.94 -25.13 -4.27
N SER A 351 8.74 -25.49 -4.70
CA SER A 351 7.87 -24.60 -5.50
C SER A 351 7.59 -23.28 -4.78
N PRO A 352 7.71 -22.13 -5.44
CA PRO A 352 7.38 -20.82 -4.89
C PRO A 352 5.89 -20.45 -5.04
N SER A 353 5.01 -21.42 -5.23
CA SER A 353 3.57 -21.17 -5.18
C SER A 353 3.16 -20.65 -3.81
N ALA A 354 2.24 -19.71 -3.78
CA ALA A 354 1.81 -19.11 -2.53
C ALA A 354 1.14 -20.15 -1.62
N VAL A 355 1.53 -20.13 -0.34
CA VAL A 355 0.90 -20.93 0.73
C VAL A 355 -0.06 -20.08 1.55
N SER A 356 0.16 -18.77 1.60
CA SER A 356 -0.74 -17.81 2.24
C SER A 356 -0.50 -16.39 1.73
N PHE A 357 -1.55 -15.56 1.81
CA PHE A 357 -1.46 -14.11 1.62
C PHE A 357 -1.74 -13.44 2.97
N ILE A 358 -0.83 -12.56 3.39
CA ILE A 358 -0.87 -11.90 4.70
C ILE A 358 -1.05 -10.38 4.54
N ASP A 359 -1.35 -9.70 5.64
CA ASP A 359 -1.53 -8.25 5.71
C ASP A 359 -2.73 -7.72 4.89
N TRP A 360 -3.93 -8.13 5.31
CA TRP A 360 -5.20 -7.69 4.76
C TRP A 360 -5.69 -6.36 5.34
N GLN A 361 -4.85 -5.70 6.12
CA GLN A 361 -5.17 -4.45 6.78
C GLN A 361 -5.50 -3.36 5.76
N GLY A 362 -6.67 -2.74 5.91
CA GLY A 362 -7.12 -1.72 4.97
C GLY A 362 -7.81 -2.26 3.72
N ALA A 363 -8.07 -3.57 3.62
CA ALA A 363 -8.85 -4.13 2.52
C ALA A 363 -10.24 -3.51 2.46
N PHE A 364 -10.67 -3.14 1.26
CA PHE A 364 -12.01 -2.56 1.06
C PHE A 364 -12.58 -2.91 -0.31
N ILE A 365 -13.89 -2.78 -0.40
CA ILE A 365 -14.67 -3.01 -1.59
C ILE A 365 -14.75 -1.69 -2.35
N ALA A 366 -14.29 -1.69 -3.60
CA ALA A 366 -14.31 -0.54 -4.49
C ALA A 366 -14.74 -0.95 -5.91
N PRO A 367 -14.98 -0.01 -6.83
CA PRO A 367 -15.28 -0.34 -8.22
C PRO A 367 -14.18 -1.19 -8.86
N TYR A 368 -14.57 -2.13 -9.71
CA TYR A 368 -13.64 -3.03 -10.41
C TYR A 368 -12.49 -2.27 -11.07
N PHE A 369 -12.76 -1.20 -11.82
CA PHE A 369 -11.73 -0.42 -12.50
C PHE A 369 -10.71 0.18 -11.54
N TYR A 370 -11.12 0.56 -10.31
CA TYR A 370 -10.23 1.11 -9.29
C TYR A 370 -9.23 0.07 -8.78
N HIS A 371 -9.69 -1.15 -8.56
CA HIS A 371 -8.85 -2.27 -8.10
C HIS A 371 -8.11 -2.99 -9.23
N SER A 372 -8.27 -2.59 -10.49
CA SER A 372 -7.60 -3.22 -11.63
C SER A 372 -6.14 -2.77 -11.82
N SER A 373 -5.63 -1.83 -11.00
CA SER A 373 -4.24 -1.39 -11.08
C SER A 373 -3.28 -2.58 -10.90
N PHE A 374 -2.08 -2.44 -11.47
CA PHE A 374 -1.03 -3.41 -11.22
C PHE A 374 -0.65 -3.41 -9.74
N PRO A 375 -0.42 -4.57 -9.12
CA PRO A 375 0.25 -4.61 -7.83
C PRO A 375 1.58 -3.86 -7.91
N PRO A 376 1.90 -2.96 -6.96
CA PRO A 376 3.10 -2.10 -7.03
C PRO A 376 4.40 -2.89 -7.24
N ALA A 377 4.49 -4.09 -6.66
CA ALA A 377 5.64 -4.97 -6.82
C ALA A 377 5.79 -5.55 -8.22
N LEU A 378 4.75 -5.50 -9.04
CA LEU A 378 4.69 -6.09 -10.39
C LEU A 378 4.64 -5.04 -11.48
N GLU A 379 4.53 -3.78 -11.13
CA GLU A 379 4.55 -2.68 -12.09
C GLU A 379 5.97 -2.47 -12.65
N TYR A 380 6.05 -2.20 -13.95
CA TYR A 380 7.31 -1.86 -14.62
C TYR A 380 7.08 -0.67 -15.58
N PRO A 381 7.12 0.56 -15.05
CA PRO A 381 6.76 1.76 -15.82
C PRO A 381 7.94 2.39 -16.58
N ASP A 382 9.18 2.06 -16.26
CA ASP A 382 10.33 2.90 -16.61
C ASP A 382 10.94 2.66 -18.01
N GLY A 383 10.52 1.63 -18.75
CA GLY A 383 10.93 1.42 -20.15
C GLY A 383 12.46 1.37 -20.41
N ILE A 384 13.26 1.24 -19.35
CA ILE A 384 14.74 1.22 -19.42
C ILE A 384 15.23 -0.02 -20.18
N ILE A 385 14.53 -1.12 -20.01
CA ILE A 385 14.70 -2.33 -20.82
C ILE A 385 13.81 -2.19 -22.06
N ALA A 386 14.30 -2.64 -23.19
CA ALA A 386 13.54 -2.66 -24.44
C ALA A 386 12.14 -3.26 -24.26
N PRO A 387 11.14 -2.83 -25.04
CA PRO A 387 9.79 -3.39 -24.98
C PRO A 387 9.84 -4.92 -25.02
N LEU A 388 9.01 -5.56 -24.19
CA LEU A 388 8.95 -7.01 -24.11
C LEU A 388 8.58 -7.60 -25.48
N PRO A 389 9.42 -8.48 -26.08
CA PRO A 389 9.09 -9.12 -27.37
C PRO A 389 7.79 -9.92 -27.24
N GLY A 390 6.94 -9.85 -28.27
CA GLY A 390 5.66 -10.57 -28.29
C GLY A 390 5.79 -12.09 -28.36
N ASP A 391 6.97 -12.60 -28.74
CA ASP A 391 7.28 -14.03 -28.93
C ASP A 391 7.65 -14.79 -27.65
N GLY A 392 7.69 -14.11 -26.52
CA GLY A 392 8.04 -14.74 -25.25
C GLY A 392 9.52 -14.72 -24.89
N THR A 393 10.41 -14.23 -25.76
CA THR A 393 11.83 -14.11 -25.45
C THR A 393 12.09 -13.04 -24.37
N PRO A 394 13.10 -13.22 -23.50
CA PRO A 394 13.54 -12.16 -22.60
C PRO A 394 13.96 -10.91 -23.39
N PRO A 395 13.67 -9.70 -22.90
CA PRO A 395 14.16 -8.49 -23.54
C PRO A 395 15.69 -8.49 -23.52
N PRO A 396 16.36 -8.08 -24.61
CA PRO A 396 17.81 -8.02 -24.66
C PRO A 396 18.35 -6.97 -23.70
N PHE A 397 19.56 -7.18 -23.22
CA PHE A 397 20.32 -6.11 -22.57
C PHE A 397 20.71 -5.02 -23.59
N PRO A 398 20.98 -3.79 -23.15
CA PRO A 398 21.39 -2.73 -24.06
C PRO A 398 22.72 -3.07 -24.75
N ASP A 399 22.94 -2.46 -25.93
CA ASP A 399 24.19 -2.62 -26.68
C ASP A 399 25.41 -2.24 -25.80
N GLY A 400 26.47 -3.02 -25.89
CA GLY A 400 27.67 -2.81 -25.09
C GLY A 400 27.55 -3.17 -23.61
N PHE A 401 26.54 -3.94 -23.23
CA PHE A 401 26.28 -4.32 -21.83
C PHE A 401 27.49 -5.00 -21.17
N ASP A 402 28.18 -5.90 -21.87
CA ASP A 402 29.30 -6.65 -21.31
C ASP A 402 30.56 -5.79 -21.06
N GLU A 403 30.68 -4.64 -21.76
CA GLU A 403 31.75 -3.67 -21.57
C GLU A 403 31.43 -2.60 -20.52
N MET A 404 30.20 -2.58 -20.01
CA MET A 404 29.79 -1.61 -18.98
C MET A 404 30.45 -1.90 -17.63
N PRO A 405 30.66 -0.86 -16.78
CA PRO A 405 31.07 -1.05 -15.39
C PRO A 405 30.14 -2.00 -14.63
N SER A 406 30.69 -2.76 -13.69
CA SER A 406 29.97 -3.82 -12.98
C SER A 406 28.72 -3.35 -12.20
N ASP A 407 28.73 -2.15 -11.69
CA ASP A 407 27.60 -1.49 -11.03
C ASP A 407 26.47 -1.16 -12.02
N ILE A 408 26.81 -0.70 -13.20
CA ILE A 408 25.86 -0.44 -14.30
C ILE A 408 25.28 -1.76 -14.82
N GLN A 409 26.11 -2.80 -15.02
CA GLN A 409 25.63 -4.12 -15.38
C GLN A 409 24.67 -4.66 -14.31
N HIS A 410 25.00 -4.48 -13.01
CA HIS A 410 24.13 -4.88 -11.92
C HIS A 410 22.79 -4.15 -11.97
N TYR A 411 22.78 -2.84 -12.19
CA TYR A 411 21.58 -2.04 -12.37
C TYR A 411 20.66 -2.59 -13.48
N TYR A 412 21.21 -2.86 -14.67
CA TYR A 412 20.44 -3.44 -15.78
C TYR A 412 19.93 -4.84 -15.48
N ARG A 413 20.70 -5.71 -14.80
CA ARG A 413 20.23 -7.04 -14.36
C ARG A 413 19.06 -6.94 -13.39
N VAL A 414 19.08 -5.97 -12.48
CA VAL A 414 17.95 -5.72 -11.56
C VAL A 414 16.71 -5.29 -12.36
N ARG A 415 16.85 -4.31 -13.26
CA ARG A 415 15.74 -3.82 -14.09
C ARG A 415 15.17 -4.92 -15.00
N HIS A 416 16.03 -5.73 -15.57
CA HIS A 416 15.62 -6.87 -16.38
C HIS A 416 14.76 -7.87 -15.57
N ARG A 417 15.13 -8.14 -14.32
CA ARG A 417 14.31 -8.98 -13.42
C ARG A 417 12.94 -8.37 -13.14
N PHE A 418 12.85 -7.05 -12.95
CA PHE A 418 11.55 -6.39 -12.81
C PHE A 418 10.70 -6.53 -14.08
N ALA A 419 11.28 -6.30 -15.24
CA ALA A 419 10.58 -6.46 -16.52
C ALA A 419 10.09 -7.90 -16.73
N MET A 420 10.90 -8.90 -16.42
CA MET A 420 10.52 -10.30 -16.52
C MET A 420 9.38 -10.67 -15.57
N ARG A 421 9.40 -10.16 -14.34
CA ARG A 421 8.34 -10.36 -13.34
C ARG A 421 7.01 -9.79 -13.83
N HIS A 422 7.01 -8.53 -14.27
CA HIS A 422 5.85 -7.89 -14.88
C HIS A 422 5.26 -8.70 -16.02
N ARG A 423 6.13 -9.14 -16.93
CA ARG A 423 5.72 -9.97 -18.07
C ARG A 423 5.12 -11.31 -17.65
N SER A 424 5.74 -11.99 -16.70
CA SER A 424 5.23 -13.29 -16.20
C SER A 424 3.83 -13.13 -15.61
N TYR A 425 3.60 -12.05 -14.87
CA TYR A 425 2.29 -11.71 -14.34
C TYR A 425 1.28 -11.45 -15.47
N LEU A 426 1.60 -10.59 -16.46
CA LEU A 426 0.73 -10.33 -17.61
C LEU A 426 0.36 -11.61 -18.38
N TYR A 427 1.33 -12.49 -18.58
CA TYR A 427 1.10 -13.77 -19.25
C TYR A 427 0.11 -14.64 -18.46
N LYS A 428 0.27 -14.72 -17.13
CA LYS A 428 -0.64 -15.48 -16.29
C LYS A 428 -2.03 -14.85 -16.24
N MET A 429 -2.14 -13.53 -16.17
CA MET A 429 -3.42 -12.83 -16.27
C MET A 429 -4.15 -13.11 -17.58
N ALA A 430 -3.42 -13.14 -18.70
CA ALA A 430 -3.99 -13.49 -20.00
C ALA A 430 -4.51 -14.94 -20.04
N LEU A 431 -3.78 -15.90 -19.45
CA LEU A 431 -4.22 -17.30 -19.35
C LEU A 431 -5.47 -17.48 -18.49
N LEU A 432 -5.67 -16.65 -17.48
CA LEU A 432 -6.87 -16.68 -16.63
C LEU A 432 -8.09 -16.04 -17.28
N TRP A 433 -7.95 -15.53 -18.51
CA TRP A 433 -9.03 -14.91 -19.29
C TRP A 433 -9.75 -13.78 -18.53
N ASP A 434 -9.02 -12.97 -17.78
CA ASP A 434 -9.58 -11.77 -17.15
C ASP A 434 -9.67 -10.62 -18.17
N SER A 435 -10.56 -10.79 -19.16
CA SER A 435 -10.79 -9.79 -20.20
C SER A 435 -11.23 -8.44 -19.63
N LEU A 436 -11.99 -8.46 -18.54
CA LEU A 436 -12.49 -7.24 -17.90
C LEU A 436 -11.35 -6.37 -17.34
N ARG A 437 -10.26 -6.97 -16.90
CA ARG A 437 -9.07 -6.23 -16.47
C ARG A 437 -8.38 -5.53 -17.65
N PHE A 438 -8.28 -6.20 -18.77
CA PHE A 438 -7.78 -5.58 -20.01
C PHE A 438 -8.70 -4.44 -20.49
N ASP A 439 -10.02 -4.60 -20.35
CA ASP A 439 -10.98 -3.53 -20.66
C ASP A 439 -10.77 -2.34 -19.74
N ALA A 440 -10.53 -2.56 -18.44
CA ALA A 440 -10.20 -1.50 -17.49
C ALA A 440 -8.89 -0.77 -17.86
N TRP A 441 -7.83 -1.50 -18.19
CA TRP A 441 -6.54 -0.90 -18.59
C TRP A 441 -6.63 -0.13 -19.91
N ASN A 442 -7.55 -0.52 -20.80
CA ASN A 442 -7.80 0.16 -22.06
C ASN A 442 -8.77 1.35 -21.94
N LEU A 443 -9.28 1.63 -20.73
CA LEU A 443 -10.07 2.85 -20.52
C LEU A 443 -9.25 4.08 -20.94
N PRO A 444 -9.84 5.01 -21.68
CA PRO A 444 -9.20 6.29 -21.95
C PRO A 444 -8.71 6.92 -20.63
N HIS A 445 -7.43 7.25 -20.57
CA HIS A 445 -6.84 7.91 -19.42
C HIS A 445 -6.98 7.18 -18.08
N TYR A 446 -6.99 5.85 -18.08
CA TYR A 446 -7.11 5.00 -16.90
C TYR A 446 -6.21 5.47 -15.73
N ASN A 447 -4.92 5.71 -16.00
CA ASN A 447 -3.98 6.18 -14.98
C ASN A 447 -4.34 7.57 -14.42
N ALA A 448 -4.88 8.47 -15.25
CA ALA A 448 -5.33 9.79 -14.79
C ALA A 448 -6.55 9.69 -13.87
N LEU A 449 -7.46 8.74 -14.13
CA LEU A 449 -8.61 8.47 -13.27
C LEU A 449 -8.16 7.95 -11.90
N LEU A 450 -7.26 6.98 -11.86
CA LEU A 450 -6.72 6.43 -10.62
C LEU A 450 -5.94 7.48 -9.83
N ASN A 451 -5.10 8.25 -10.51
CA ASN A 451 -4.34 9.34 -9.89
C ASN A 451 -5.25 10.39 -9.26
N LEU A 452 -6.32 10.80 -9.96
CA LEU A 452 -7.28 11.78 -9.44
C LEU A 452 -7.90 11.30 -8.12
N VAL A 453 -8.34 10.05 -8.04
CA VAL A 453 -8.91 9.49 -6.79
C VAL A 453 -7.88 9.53 -5.67
N GLY A 454 -6.64 9.11 -5.94
CA GLY A 454 -5.55 9.20 -4.98
C GLY A 454 -5.28 10.65 -4.53
N CYS A 455 -5.25 11.61 -5.45
CA CYS A 455 -5.07 13.03 -5.12
C CYS A 455 -6.21 13.57 -4.27
N ILE A 456 -7.46 13.19 -4.56
CA ILE A 456 -8.63 13.58 -3.75
C ILE A 456 -8.50 13.05 -2.31
N VAL A 457 -8.18 11.78 -2.15
CA VAL A 457 -8.08 11.13 -0.83
C VAL A 457 -6.97 11.77 0.01
N ARG A 458 -5.87 12.12 -0.61
CA ARG A 458 -4.68 12.66 0.06
C ARG A 458 -4.64 14.19 0.19
N CYS A 459 -5.50 14.96 -0.49
CA CYS A 459 -5.35 16.41 -0.63
C CYS A 459 -5.30 17.18 0.71
N ILE A 460 -6.00 16.72 1.74
CA ILE A 460 -5.92 17.34 3.08
C ILE A 460 -4.58 17.00 3.74
N GLY A 461 -4.15 15.76 3.69
CA GLY A 461 -2.87 15.33 4.26
C GLY A 461 -1.65 15.89 3.55
N TYR A 462 -1.69 16.04 2.22
CA TYR A 462 -0.50 16.38 1.40
C TYR A 462 -0.54 17.79 0.77
N GLY A 463 -1.66 18.48 0.89
CA GLY A 463 -1.86 19.81 0.29
C GLY A 463 -2.54 19.75 -1.08
N PRO A 464 -2.88 20.92 -1.65
CA PRO A 464 -3.68 21.01 -2.87
C PRO A 464 -2.93 20.78 -4.18
N VAL A 465 -1.59 20.81 -4.20
CA VAL A 465 -0.78 20.87 -5.43
C VAL A 465 -1.01 19.66 -6.34
N ASP A 466 -0.95 18.45 -5.80
CA ASP A 466 -1.15 17.23 -6.61
C ASP A 466 -2.57 17.17 -7.19
N LEU A 467 -3.58 17.67 -6.45
CA LEU A 467 -4.96 17.73 -6.93
C LEU A 467 -5.14 18.80 -8.00
N GLN A 468 -4.44 19.94 -7.89
CA GLN A 468 -4.43 20.99 -8.93
C GLN A 468 -3.86 20.44 -10.23
N GLU A 469 -2.68 19.80 -10.17
CA GLU A 469 -2.01 19.20 -11.34
C GLU A 469 -2.91 18.17 -12.01
N ALA A 470 -3.49 17.23 -11.24
CA ALA A 470 -4.41 16.24 -11.77
C ALA A 470 -5.61 16.87 -12.51
N LEU A 471 -6.18 17.95 -11.98
CA LEU A 471 -7.28 18.66 -12.60
C LEU A 471 -6.86 19.45 -13.84
N VAL A 472 -5.67 20.07 -13.85
CA VAL A 472 -5.11 20.74 -15.05
C VAL A 472 -4.89 19.71 -16.16
N SER A 473 -4.29 18.58 -15.85
CA SER A 473 -4.09 17.48 -16.80
C SER A 473 -5.41 16.99 -17.39
N LEU A 474 -6.44 16.83 -16.57
CA LEU A 474 -7.78 16.46 -17.02
C LEU A 474 -8.42 17.54 -17.90
N GLN A 475 -8.27 18.83 -17.55
CA GLN A 475 -8.78 19.92 -18.40
C GLN A 475 -8.12 19.94 -19.77
N ARG A 476 -6.79 19.75 -19.83
CA ARG A 476 -6.03 19.68 -21.10
C ARG A 476 -6.50 18.53 -22.01
N GLN A 477 -7.00 17.48 -21.41
CA GLN A 477 -7.42 16.26 -22.12
C GLN A 477 -8.94 16.07 -22.16
N TRP A 478 -9.73 17.09 -21.78
CA TRP A 478 -11.18 16.97 -21.57
C TRP A 478 -11.94 16.38 -22.76
N SER A 479 -11.58 16.77 -23.98
CA SER A 479 -12.21 16.28 -25.21
C SER A 479 -12.09 14.76 -25.43
N THR A 480 -11.20 14.10 -24.71
CA THR A 480 -11.02 12.64 -24.80
C THR A 480 -11.88 11.88 -23.80
N PHE A 481 -12.40 12.55 -22.77
CA PHE A 481 -13.27 11.95 -21.74
C PHE A 481 -14.76 12.19 -22.00
N ALA A 482 -15.07 13.39 -22.47
CA ALA A 482 -16.43 13.89 -22.57
C ALA A 482 -16.99 13.73 -23.99
N PRO A 483 -18.32 13.69 -24.16
CA PRO A 483 -18.95 13.83 -25.49
C PRO A 483 -18.46 15.08 -26.23
N GLU A 484 -18.45 15.04 -27.58
CA GLU A 484 -17.91 16.11 -28.44
C GLU A 484 -18.46 17.52 -28.11
N ASP A 485 -19.70 17.62 -27.65
CA ASP A 485 -20.36 18.90 -27.36
C ASP A 485 -20.38 19.27 -25.86
N CYS A 486 -19.63 18.56 -24.99
CA CYS A 486 -19.65 18.80 -23.57
C CYS A 486 -18.54 19.79 -23.15
N PRO A 487 -18.89 21.01 -22.71
CA PRO A 487 -17.89 21.96 -22.26
C PRO A 487 -17.20 21.47 -20.98
N CYS A 488 -15.91 21.75 -20.86
CA CYS A 488 -15.13 21.35 -19.68
C CYS A 488 -15.63 22.09 -18.43
N PRO A 489 -16.13 21.38 -17.38
CA PRO A 489 -16.64 22.02 -16.18
C PRO A 489 -15.55 22.39 -15.16
N ILE A 490 -14.27 22.15 -15.45
CA ILE A 490 -13.15 22.50 -14.57
C ILE A 490 -12.96 24.01 -14.54
N GLY A 491 -12.80 24.64 -15.70
CA GLY A 491 -12.88 26.09 -15.88
C GLY A 491 -11.68 26.87 -15.32
N PHE A 492 -10.47 26.28 -15.31
CA PHE A 492 -9.25 27.05 -15.05
C PHE A 492 -8.91 27.95 -16.23
N THR A 493 -8.45 29.17 -15.95
CA THR A 493 -7.89 30.05 -16.97
C THR A 493 -6.52 29.53 -17.43
N GLU A 494 -6.04 30.00 -18.58
CA GLU A 494 -4.71 29.61 -19.05
C GLU A 494 -3.60 30.09 -18.11
N GLU A 495 -3.80 31.24 -17.46
CA GLU A 495 -2.88 31.77 -16.45
C GLU A 495 -2.86 30.89 -15.20
N GLU A 496 -4.01 30.42 -14.72
CA GLU A 496 -4.11 29.47 -13.61
C GLU A 496 -3.44 28.14 -13.97
N CYS A 497 -3.69 27.59 -15.16
CA CYS A 497 -3.04 26.36 -15.60
C CYS A 497 -1.53 26.53 -15.64
N ALA A 498 -1.02 27.61 -16.23
CA ALA A 498 0.42 27.87 -16.31
C ALA A 498 1.06 28.03 -14.92
N ALA A 499 0.35 28.67 -13.97
CA ALA A 499 0.82 28.81 -12.60
C ALA A 499 0.90 27.47 -11.89
N TYR A 500 -0.13 26.63 -11.99
CA TYR A 500 -0.16 25.31 -11.37
C TYR A 500 0.88 24.35 -11.98
N GLU A 501 1.04 24.36 -13.31
CA GLU A 501 2.09 23.57 -13.99
C GLU A 501 3.51 24.03 -13.59
N ALA A 502 3.70 25.33 -13.30
CA ALA A 502 4.98 25.82 -12.82
C ALA A 502 5.26 25.40 -11.37
N GLU A 503 4.25 25.42 -10.50
CA GLU A 503 4.35 24.97 -9.11
C GLU A 503 4.64 23.47 -9.03
N GLU A 504 3.90 22.65 -9.80
CA GLU A 504 4.10 21.21 -9.90
C GLU A 504 5.53 20.87 -10.37
N ARG A 505 6.02 21.59 -11.39
CA ARG A 505 7.39 21.36 -11.89
C ARG A 505 8.45 21.58 -10.82
N VAL A 506 8.31 22.63 -10.00
CA VAL A 506 9.22 22.92 -8.89
C VAL A 506 9.13 21.82 -7.84
N GLN A 507 7.92 21.38 -7.53
CA GLN A 507 7.69 20.29 -6.57
C GLN A 507 8.25 18.96 -7.09
N ALA A 508 8.04 18.62 -8.36
CA ALA A 508 8.55 17.40 -8.96
C ALA A 508 10.10 17.39 -8.97
N GLU A 509 10.73 18.51 -9.34
CA GLU A 509 12.20 18.65 -9.27
C GLU A 509 12.72 18.45 -7.84
N TYR A 510 12.03 19.01 -6.85
CA TYR A 510 12.39 18.81 -5.44
C TYR A 510 12.22 17.34 -5.01
N ILE A 511 11.11 16.71 -5.36
CA ILE A 511 10.85 15.29 -5.05
C ILE A 511 11.93 14.39 -5.67
N ASP A 512 12.34 14.65 -6.91
CA ASP A 512 13.39 13.89 -7.56
C ASP A 512 14.76 14.08 -6.86
N ASN A 513 15.08 15.29 -6.41
CA ASN A 513 16.29 15.54 -5.62
C ASN A 513 16.26 14.79 -4.28
N VAL A 514 15.12 14.78 -3.58
CA VAL A 514 14.96 14.01 -2.34
C VAL A 514 15.04 12.51 -2.59
N ARG A 515 14.43 12.02 -3.67
CA ARG A 515 14.53 10.61 -4.09
C ARG A 515 15.97 10.21 -4.34
N TRP A 516 16.71 11.04 -5.07
CA TRP A 516 18.12 10.81 -5.32
C TRP A 516 18.93 10.77 -4.01
N LEU A 517 18.71 11.73 -3.11
CA LEU A 517 19.36 11.76 -1.79
C LEU A 517 19.05 10.51 -0.98
N SER A 518 17.78 10.08 -0.95
CA SER A 518 17.36 8.87 -0.23
C SER A 518 18.06 7.61 -0.74
N ILE A 519 18.25 7.50 -2.07
CA ILE A 519 19.01 6.41 -2.69
C ILE A 519 20.49 6.47 -2.26
N GLN A 520 21.10 7.65 -2.25
CA GLN A 520 22.50 7.83 -1.83
C GLN A 520 22.71 7.47 -0.36
N LEU A 521 21.77 7.80 0.49
CA LEU A 521 21.78 7.49 1.92
C LEU A 521 21.30 6.07 2.25
N ALA A 522 20.84 5.29 1.27
CA ALA A 522 20.20 3.99 1.48
C ALA A 522 19.10 4.04 2.57
N CYS A 523 18.32 5.12 2.58
CA CYS A 523 17.19 5.32 3.48
C CYS A 523 15.87 5.38 2.72
N ARG A 524 14.75 5.23 3.42
CA ARG A 524 13.44 5.57 2.85
C ARG A 524 13.31 7.09 2.73
N ARG A 525 12.38 7.53 1.93
CA ARG A 525 12.13 8.96 1.71
C ARG A 525 11.66 9.71 2.96
N ASP A 526 11.05 9.00 3.93
CA ASP A 526 10.69 9.51 5.25
C ASP A 526 11.88 9.57 6.22
N GLY A 527 13.08 9.26 5.76
CA GLY A 527 14.29 9.22 6.57
C GLY A 527 14.45 7.94 7.38
N MET A 528 13.59 6.94 7.19
CA MET A 528 13.68 5.67 7.91
C MET A 528 14.88 4.85 7.44
N VAL A 529 15.69 4.40 8.39
CA VAL A 529 16.92 3.62 8.20
C VAL A 529 16.88 2.37 9.08
N ILE A 530 17.41 1.26 8.61
CA ILE A 530 17.60 0.07 9.45
C ILE A 530 18.55 0.42 10.60
N GLY A 531 18.13 0.19 11.85
CA GLY A 531 18.81 0.66 13.06
C GLY A 531 20.29 0.35 13.13
N LYS A 532 20.72 -0.84 12.67
CA LYS A 532 22.15 -1.23 12.67
C LYS A 532 23.06 -0.42 11.74
N TYR A 533 22.51 0.31 10.77
CA TYR A 533 23.27 1.17 9.85
C TYR A 533 23.09 2.66 10.16
N PHE A 534 22.32 2.99 11.17
CA PHE A 534 21.88 4.36 11.43
C PHE A 534 23.04 5.35 11.62
N ASP A 535 24.03 5.01 12.45
CA ASP A 535 25.12 5.95 12.79
C ASP A 535 25.97 6.28 11.55
N GLU A 536 26.19 5.30 10.66
CA GLU A 536 26.91 5.50 9.41
C GLU A 536 26.11 6.39 8.45
N VAL A 537 24.82 6.09 8.28
CA VAL A 537 23.93 6.86 7.41
C VAL A 537 23.72 8.27 7.94
N TYR A 538 23.58 8.43 9.25
CA TYR A 538 23.42 9.74 9.89
C TYR A 538 24.66 10.64 9.68
N ALA A 539 25.87 10.08 9.83
CA ALA A 539 27.11 10.80 9.56
C ALA A 539 27.21 11.25 8.10
N GLU A 540 26.79 10.42 7.15
CA GLU A 540 26.76 10.78 5.73
C GLU A 540 25.68 11.83 5.44
N MET A 541 24.51 11.70 6.06
CA MET A 541 23.41 12.67 5.96
C MET A 541 23.86 14.07 6.37
N LEU A 542 24.66 14.20 7.44
CA LEU A 542 25.18 15.50 7.89
C LEU A 542 26.08 16.15 6.83
N LYS A 543 26.92 15.37 6.13
CA LYS A 543 27.75 15.89 5.03
C LYS A 543 26.91 16.36 3.84
N GLN A 544 25.89 15.57 3.48
CA GLN A 544 24.97 15.94 2.40
C GLN A 544 24.19 17.21 2.75
N LYS A 545 23.80 17.38 4.02
CA LYS A 545 23.13 18.59 4.50
C LYS A 545 23.99 19.86 4.36
N GLU A 546 25.29 19.78 4.63
CA GLU A 546 26.23 20.90 4.45
C GLU A 546 26.38 21.32 2.99
N GLN A 547 26.18 20.39 2.05
CA GLN A 547 26.29 20.59 0.61
C GLN A 547 24.97 20.91 -0.08
N TRP A 548 23.86 20.89 0.67
CA TRP A 548 22.51 21.08 0.12
C TRP A 548 22.25 22.55 -0.20
N ASP A 549 22.10 22.85 -1.49
CA ASP A 549 21.70 24.18 -1.96
C ASP A 549 20.17 24.23 -2.15
N GLU A 550 19.48 24.88 -1.23
CA GLU A 550 18.00 24.96 -1.21
C GLU A 550 17.43 25.65 -2.47
N VAL A 551 18.17 26.56 -3.09
CA VAL A 551 17.72 27.26 -4.29
C VAL A 551 17.91 26.37 -5.53
N ALA A 552 19.09 25.78 -5.67
CA ALA A 552 19.41 24.91 -6.79
C ALA A 552 18.55 23.63 -6.78
N LEU A 553 18.28 23.09 -5.60
CA LEU A 553 17.54 21.84 -5.39
C LEU A 553 16.04 22.06 -5.10
N LYS A 554 15.55 23.30 -5.28
CA LYS A 554 14.13 23.69 -5.25
C LYS A 554 13.42 23.50 -3.91
N GLY A 555 14.15 23.37 -2.82
CA GLY A 555 13.52 23.25 -1.51
C GLY A 555 14.50 22.94 -0.38
N PRO A 556 13.99 22.95 0.85
CA PRO A 556 14.80 22.78 2.04
C PRO A 556 15.37 21.36 2.15
N PHE A 557 16.45 21.21 2.92
CA PHE A 557 16.97 19.87 3.23
C PHE A 557 15.90 18.98 3.85
N PRO A 558 15.64 17.77 3.30
CA PRO A 558 14.45 16.98 3.68
C PRO A 558 14.53 16.42 5.10
N PHE A 559 15.72 16.00 5.57
CA PHE A 559 15.89 15.35 6.87
C PHE A 559 16.30 16.38 7.93
N ARG A 560 15.34 17.23 8.36
CA ARG A 560 15.52 18.26 9.38
C ARG A 560 14.49 18.13 10.49
N GLU A 561 14.86 18.46 11.74
CA GLU A 561 13.93 18.50 12.86
C GLU A 561 12.82 19.52 12.60
N GLY A 562 11.58 19.14 12.87
CA GLY A 562 10.40 19.97 12.55
C GLY A 562 10.11 20.10 11.06
N GLY A 563 10.94 19.53 10.19
CA GLY A 563 10.69 19.37 8.76
C GLY A 563 9.89 18.09 8.50
N TYR A 564 9.12 18.11 7.44
CA TYR A 564 8.28 16.95 7.08
C TYR A 564 9.09 15.97 6.24
N SER A 565 9.56 14.88 6.84
CA SER A 565 10.15 13.76 6.09
C SER A 565 9.11 12.93 5.34
N SER A 566 7.83 13.13 5.63
CA SER A 566 6.72 12.38 5.04
C SER A 566 6.32 12.80 3.61
N PHE A 567 7.18 13.51 2.86
CA PHE A 567 6.89 13.89 1.46
C PHE A 567 6.67 12.69 0.54
N LEU A 568 6.84 11.46 1.03
CA LEU A 568 7.28 10.43 0.11
C LEU A 568 6.83 9.02 0.52
N GLY A 569 5.70 8.90 1.21
CA GLY A 569 5.07 7.61 1.48
C GLY A 569 4.43 6.99 0.27
#